data_931be2f803247cc7bc5238cfb8b24de5
#
_entry.id   931be2f803247cc7bc5238cfb8b24de5
#
_cell.length_a   1.000
_cell.length_b   1.000
_cell.length_c   1.000
_cell.angle_alpha   90.00
_cell.angle_beta   90.00
_cell.angle_gamma   90.00
#
_symmetry.space_group_name_H-M   'P 1'
#
loop_
_entity.id
_entity.type
_entity.pdbx_description
1 polymer ?
#
loop_
_entity_poly.entity_id
_entity_poly.type
_entity_poly.pdbx_seq_one_letter_code
_entity_poly.pdbx_strand_id
1 'polypeptide(L)'
;MKKSIFTILTFSLMFSCYQGPTVEFDDEKSQAVAGIFDAYMANDMQGIADVYAEDAYVFSNSTDSLPISENLALVASHHEMFDNIKCVFGDEGKSAWIETTTYKEQNLTITRAWFLWTGVGKASGVAVEVPTQISYMWGDDNKIERSYLRNDTSAMLKELEVAQSMASE
;
A
#
# COMPACT_ATOMS: atom_id res chain seq x y z
N MET A 1 -49.76 12.61 58.67
CA MET A 1 -48.36 12.20 58.35
C MET A 1 -48.33 11.78 56.88
N LYS A 2 -47.87 12.62 55.97
CA LYS A 2 -47.75 12.34 54.52
C LYS A 2 -46.32 11.84 54.25
N LYS A 3 -46.16 10.58 53.83
CA LYS A 3 -44.88 10.02 53.41
C LYS A 3 -44.65 10.41 51.93
N SER A 4 -43.68 11.32 51.68
CA SER A 4 -43.21 11.61 50.34
C SER A 4 -42.27 10.50 49.91
N ILE A 5 -42.67 9.77 48.85
CA ILE A 5 -41.79 8.82 48.18
C ILE A 5 -40.98 9.61 47.16
N PHE A 6 -39.68 9.71 47.39
CA PHE A 6 -38.71 10.35 46.49
C PHE A 6 -38.24 9.29 45.50
N THR A 7 -38.81 9.32 44.29
CA THR A 7 -38.40 8.42 43.20
C THR A 7 -37.14 9.02 42.57
N ILE A 8 -35.98 8.41 42.86
CA ILE A 8 -34.73 8.73 42.17
C ILE A 8 -34.76 8.08 40.80
N LEU A 9 -34.97 8.90 39.78
CA LEU A 9 -34.85 8.50 38.38
C LEU A 9 -33.36 8.47 38.01
N THR A 10 -32.74 7.28 38.08
CA THR A 10 -31.37 7.06 37.64
C THR A 10 -31.36 7.14 36.09
N PHE A 11 -30.97 8.27 35.56
CA PHE A 11 -30.74 8.45 34.15
C PHE A 11 -29.41 7.76 33.81
N SER A 12 -29.46 6.50 33.36
CA SER A 12 -28.32 5.80 32.82
C SER A 12 -27.95 6.45 31.49
N LEU A 13 -26.97 7.37 31.54
CA LEU A 13 -26.32 7.89 30.34
C LEU A 13 -25.55 6.73 29.70
N MET A 14 -26.16 6.09 28.72
CA MET A 14 -25.49 5.19 27.80
C MET A 14 -24.52 6.05 26.96
N PHE A 15 -23.32 6.27 27.45
CA PHE A 15 -22.22 6.69 26.60
C PHE A 15 -21.90 5.54 25.66
N SER A 16 -22.54 5.53 24.51
CA SER A 16 -22.04 4.79 23.36
C SER A 16 -20.67 5.41 23.05
N CYS A 17 -19.59 4.79 23.51
CA CYS A 17 -18.25 5.12 23.06
C CYS A 17 -18.21 4.77 21.58
N TYR A 18 -18.39 5.74 20.71
CA TYR A 18 -18.03 5.63 19.31
C TYR A 18 -16.51 5.37 19.29
N GLN A 19 -16.14 4.13 19.02
CA GLN A 19 -14.74 3.79 18.81
C GLN A 19 -14.41 4.18 17.38
N GLY A 20 -13.68 5.29 17.22
CA GLY A 20 -13.11 5.68 15.94
C GLY A 20 -12.20 4.59 15.36
N PRO A 21 -11.71 4.76 14.13
CA PRO A 21 -10.78 3.82 13.51
C PRO A 21 -9.51 3.69 14.36
N THR A 22 -8.96 2.48 14.42
CA THR A 22 -7.67 2.21 15.05
C THR A 22 -6.57 2.36 14.01
N VAL A 23 -5.48 3.06 14.35
CA VAL A 23 -4.30 3.19 13.48
C VAL A 23 -3.10 2.54 14.17
N GLU A 24 -2.41 1.65 13.47
CA GLU A 24 -1.26 0.89 13.96
C GLU A 24 -0.13 0.96 12.92
N PHE A 25 1.13 0.96 13.41
CA PHE A 25 2.32 1.12 12.56
C PHE A 25 3.23 -0.12 12.57
N ASP A 26 2.96 -1.08 13.44
CA ASP A 26 3.78 -2.29 13.63
C ASP A 26 2.90 -3.52 13.93
N ASP A 27 1.77 -3.63 13.24
CA ASP A 27 0.88 -4.78 13.28
C ASP A 27 1.26 -5.83 12.21
N GLU A 28 0.63 -7.02 12.25
CA GLU A 28 0.90 -8.10 11.30
C GLU A 28 0.71 -7.66 9.83
N LYS A 29 -0.24 -6.77 9.56
CA LYS A 29 -0.56 -6.31 8.20
C LYS A 29 0.46 -5.29 7.71
N SER A 30 0.90 -4.37 8.55
CA SER A 30 1.97 -3.43 8.21
C SER A 30 3.30 -4.16 7.98
N GLN A 31 3.59 -5.20 8.78
CA GLN A 31 4.76 -6.07 8.60
C GLN A 31 4.67 -6.89 7.30
N ALA A 32 3.49 -7.46 6.98
CA ALA A 32 3.29 -8.16 5.71
C ALA A 32 3.49 -7.25 4.49
N VAL A 33 3.02 -5.99 4.58
CA VAL A 33 3.26 -4.98 3.53
C VAL A 33 4.75 -4.60 3.45
N ALA A 34 5.45 -4.47 4.57
CA ALA A 34 6.91 -4.27 4.57
C ALA A 34 7.61 -5.43 3.85
N GLY A 35 7.19 -6.68 4.09
CA GLY A 35 7.68 -7.86 3.38
C GLY A 35 7.45 -7.83 1.86
N ILE A 36 6.35 -7.22 1.39
CA ILE A 36 6.12 -6.99 -0.05
C ILE A 36 7.23 -6.12 -0.66
N PHE A 37 7.66 -5.06 0.02
CA PHE A 37 8.74 -4.21 -0.48
C PHE A 37 10.10 -4.90 -0.46
N ASP A 38 10.38 -5.72 0.56
CA ASP A 38 11.60 -6.53 0.60
C ASP A 38 11.61 -7.54 -0.55
N ALA A 39 10.51 -8.25 -0.80
CA ALA A 39 10.35 -9.18 -1.91
C ALA A 39 10.50 -8.45 -3.26
N TYR A 40 9.88 -7.28 -3.42
CA TYR A 40 10.01 -6.46 -4.61
C TYR A 40 11.48 -6.07 -4.88
N MET A 41 12.18 -5.54 -3.90
CA MET A 41 13.60 -5.17 -4.06
C MET A 41 14.49 -6.39 -4.36
N ALA A 42 14.12 -7.57 -3.87
CA ALA A 42 14.79 -8.83 -4.18
C ALA A 42 14.39 -9.46 -5.54
N ASN A 43 13.45 -8.85 -6.27
CA ASN A 43 12.82 -9.41 -7.48
C ASN A 43 12.12 -10.76 -7.24
N ASP A 44 11.60 -10.96 -6.02
CA ASP A 44 10.82 -12.14 -5.64
C ASP A 44 9.32 -11.91 -5.84
N MET A 45 8.85 -12.15 -7.06
CA MET A 45 7.44 -11.97 -7.41
C MET A 45 6.52 -12.96 -6.69
N GLN A 46 7.03 -14.15 -6.32
CA GLN A 46 6.25 -15.12 -5.56
C GLN A 46 6.03 -14.66 -4.13
N GLY A 47 7.05 -14.09 -3.47
CA GLY A 47 6.92 -13.51 -2.14
C GLY A 47 5.87 -12.37 -2.10
N ILE A 48 5.74 -11.59 -3.17
CA ILE A 48 4.67 -10.59 -3.31
C ILE A 48 3.31 -11.31 -3.47
N ALA A 49 3.21 -12.27 -4.40
CA ALA A 49 1.98 -13.00 -4.69
C ALA A 49 1.39 -13.67 -3.45
N ASP A 50 2.24 -14.20 -2.57
CA ASP A 50 1.83 -14.95 -1.37
C ASP A 50 1.03 -14.09 -0.36
N VAL A 51 1.10 -12.77 -0.44
CA VAL A 51 0.34 -11.84 0.43
C VAL A 51 -1.02 -11.47 -0.16
N TYR A 52 -1.21 -11.64 -1.48
CA TYR A 52 -2.45 -11.34 -2.19
C TYR A 52 -3.39 -12.54 -2.27
N ALA A 53 -4.69 -12.27 -2.37
CA ALA A 53 -5.68 -13.25 -2.81
C ALA A 53 -5.46 -13.60 -4.30
N GLU A 54 -5.80 -14.81 -4.71
CA GLU A 54 -5.57 -15.28 -6.08
C GLU A 54 -6.31 -14.43 -7.13
N ASP A 55 -7.50 -13.93 -6.77
CA ASP A 55 -8.35 -13.08 -7.60
C ASP A 55 -8.23 -11.59 -7.29
N ALA A 56 -7.13 -11.17 -6.65
CA ALA A 56 -6.90 -9.78 -6.29
C ALA A 56 -6.70 -8.87 -7.51
N TYR A 57 -7.08 -7.60 -7.32
CA TYR A 57 -6.98 -6.56 -8.35
C TYR A 57 -6.09 -5.39 -7.92
N VAL A 58 -5.35 -4.84 -8.88
CA VAL A 58 -4.49 -3.67 -8.70
C VAL A 58 -4.96 -2.51 -9.58
N PHE A 59 -5.11 -1.34 -8.99
CA PHE A 59 -5.42 -0.08 -9.66
C PHE A 59 -4.16 0.79 -9.66
N SER A 60 -3.50 0.92 -10.81
CA SER A 60 -2.27 1.68 -10.95
C SER A 60 -2.51 2.97 -11.73
N ASN A 61 -2.60 4.11 -11.01
CA ASN A 61 -2.89 5.43 -11.58
C ASN A 61 -4.14 5.48 -12.50
N SER A 62 -5.04 4.51 -12.37
CA SER A 62 -6.18 4.30 -13.24
C SER A 62 -7.45 3.99 -12.45
N THR A 63 -8.61 4.13 -13.08
CA THR A 63 -9.89 3.57 -12.65
C THR A 63 -10.10 2.14 -13.13
N ASP A 64 -9.32 1.71 -14.13
CA ASP A 64 -9.29 0.34 -14.61
C ASP A 64 -8.33 -0.49 -13.76
N SER A 65 -8.71 -1.73 -13.47
CA SER A 65 -7.92 -2.66 -12.67
C SER A 65 -7.25 -3.72 -13.54
N LEU A 66 -6.13 -4.24 -13.04
CA LEU A 66 -5.47 -5.42 -13.59
C LEU A 66 -5.53 -6.54 -12.54
N PRO A 67 -5.67 -7.82 -12.95
CA PRO A 67 -5.43 -8.96 -12.07
C PRO A 67 -4.02 -8.90 -11.47
N ILE A 68 -3.87 -9.38 -10.24
CA ILE A 68 -2.56 -9.38 -9.57
C ILE A 68 -1.49 -10.10 -10.39
N SER A 69 -1.81 -11.20 -11.08
CA SER A 69 -0.88 -11.94 -11.94
C SER A 69 -0.31 -11.10 -13.08
N GLU A 70 -1.15 -10.28 -13.72
CA GLU A 70 -0.72 -9.37 -14.80
C GLU A 70 0.12 -8.21 -14.22
N ASN A 71 -0.28 -7.67 -13.07
CA ASN A 71 0.46 -6.60 -12.40
C ASN A 71 1.87 -7.06 -11.99
N LEU A 72 2.03 -8.30 -11.48
CA LEU A 72 3.34 -8.84 -11.11
C LEU A 72 4.31 -8.92 -12.29
N ALA A 73 3.81 -9.24 -13.49
CA ALA A 73 4.64 -9.22 -14.69
C ALA A 73 5.14 -7.80 -15.04
N LEU A 74 4.29 -6.77 -14.86
CA LEU A 74 4.69 -5.37 -15.03
C LEU A 74 5.70 -4.95 -13.98
N VAL A 75 5.50 -5.35 -12.72
CA VAL A 75 6.40 -5.04 -11.60
C VAL A 75 7.77 -5.69 -11.81
N ALA A 76 7.81 -6.94 -12.31
CA ALA A 76 9.05 -7.63 -12.65
C ALA A 76 9.85 -6.89 -13.74
N SER A 77 9.17 -6.28 -14.73
CA SER A 77 9.83 -5.53 -15.80
C SER A 77 10.61 -4.31 -15.29
N HIS A 78 10.31 -3.78 -14.10
CA HIS A 78 11.10 -2.72 -13.50
C HIS A 78 12.56 -3.15 -13.31
N HIS A 79 12.80 -4.41 -12.92
CA HIS A 79 14.16 -4.96 -12.75
C HIS A 79 14.88 -5.21 -14.08
N GLU A 80 14.15 -5.23 -15.19
CA GLU A 80 14.75 -5.26 -16.54
C GLU A 80 15.20 -3.86 -16.97
N MET A 81 14.46 -2.81 -16.55
CA MET A 81 14.70 -1.42 -16.96
C MET A 81 15.60 -0.63 -15.99
N PHE A 82 15.63 -0.99 -14.71
CA PHE A 82 16.34 -0.22 -13.69
C PHE A 82 17.30 -1.08 -12.87
N ASP A 83 18.44 -0.48 -12.51
CA ASP A 83 19.37 -0.98 -11.51
C ASP A 83 19.17 -0.25 -10.18
N ASN A 84 19.67 -0.85 -9.09
CA ASN A 84 19.70 -0.24 -7.75
C ASN A 84 18.32 0.19 -7.25
N ILE A 85 17.28 -0.57 -7.57
CA ILE A 85 15.92 -0.29 -7.11
C ILE A 85 15.86 -0.33 -5.58
N LYS A 86 15.27 0.72 -4.99
CA LYS A 86 15.01 0.80 -3.55
C LYS A 86 13.64 1.40 -3.29
N CYS A 87 13.00 0.92 -2.23
CA CYS A 87 11.86 1.56 -1.58
C CYS A 87 12.36 2.16 -0.26
N VAL A 88 12.45 3.49 -0.19
CA VAL A 88 13.06 4.21 0.93
C VAL A 88 11.97 4.72 1.85
N PHE A 89 12.05 4.33 3.13
CA PHE A 89 11.15 4.71 4.21
C PHE A 89 11.88 5.54 5.27
N GLY A 90 11.11 6.17 6.18
CA GLY A 90 11.63 6.97 7.27
C GLY A 90 12.18 8.32 6.83
N ASP A 91 13.12 8.87 7.59
CA ASP A 91 13.65 10.23 7.39
C ASP A 91 14.34 10.41 6.05
N GLU A 92 15.02 9.38 5.54
CA GLU A 92 15.64 9.39 4.21
C GLU A 92 14.59 9.47 3.10
N GLY A 93 13.39 8.85 3.30
CA GLY A 93 12.22 8.96 2.44
C GLY A 93 11.32 10.17 2.75
N LYS A 94 11.82 11.14 3.53
CA LYS A 94 11.10 12.38 3.88
C LYS A 94 9.72 12.13 4.47
N SER A 95 9.67 11.40 5.59
CA SER A 95 8.46 11.02 6.33
C SER A 95 7.63 9.92 5.67
N ALA A 96 8.25 9.04 4.92
CA ALA A 96 7.62 7.83 4.41
C ALA A 96 7.38 6.82 5.54
N TRP A 97 6.21 6.16 5.53
CA TRP A 97 5.84 5.18 6.55
C TRP A 97 4.84 4.15 6.02
N ILE A 98 4.62 3.09 6.82
CA ILE A 98 3.55 2.12 6.62
C ILE A 98 2.62 2.21 7.83
N GLU A 99 1.31 2.24 7.61
CA GLU A 99 0.29 2.22 8.66
C GLU A 99 -0.87 1.32 8.28
N THR A 100 -1.48 0.67 9.26
CA THR A 100 -2.75 -0.05 9.12
C THR A 100 -3.85 0.69 9.83
N THR A 101 -4.95 0.98 9.14
CA THR A 101 -6.16 1.56 9.70
C THR A 101 -7.29 0.54 9.67
N THR A 102 -7.89 0.26 10.82
CA THR A 102 -9.05 -0.62 10.95
C THR A 102 -10.30 0.18 11.27
N TYR A 103 -11.29 0.10 10.40
CA TYR A 103 -12.63 0.68 10.51
C TYR A 103 -13.62 -0.41 10.95
N LYS A 104 -13.78 -0.59 12.26
CA LYS A 104 -14.56 -1.70 12.84
C LYS A 104 -16.03 -1.75 12.39
N GLU A 105 -16.66 -0.57 12.29
CA GLU A 105 -18.07 -0.48 11.91
C GLU A 105 -18.32 -0.84 10.43
N GLN A 106 -17.31 -0.64 9.58
CA GLN A 106 -17.36 -0.93 8.14
C GLN A 106 -16.77 -2.30 7.80
N ASN A 107 -16.24 -3.03 8.79
CA ASN A 107 -15.47 -4.26 8.59
C ASN A 107 -14.39 -4.06 7.50
N LEU A 108 -13.64 -2.98 7.61
CA LEU A 108 -12.66 -2.58 6.61
C LEU A 108 -11.31 -2.37 7.25
N THR A 109 -10.29 -3.03 6.73
CA THR A 109 -8.89 -2.82 7.11
C THR A 109 -8.09 -2.42 5.88
N ILE A 110 -7.32 -1.33 6.02
CA ILE A 110 -6.49 -0.78 4.94
C ILE A 110 -5.09 -0.55 5.50
N THR A 111 -4.08 -1.13 4.87
CA THR A 111 -2.69 -0.76 5.10
C THR A 111 -2.25 0.21 4.01
N ARG A 112 -1.62 1.32 4.39
CA ARG A 112 -1.09 2.33 3.48
C ARG A 112 0.41 2.42 3.63
N ALA A 113 1.09 2.57 2.50
CA ALA A 113 2.52 2.81 2.43
C ALA A 113 2.79 4.09 1.65
N TRP A 114 3.59 4.98 2.22
CA TRP A 114 4.19 6.13 1.55
C TRP A 114 5.69 5.93 1.55
N PHE A 115 6.30 6.04 0.39
CA PHE A 115 7.74 5.81 0.25
C PHE A 115 8.30 6.54 -0.96
N LEU A 116 9.62 6.69 -0.99
CA LEU A 116 10.33 7.14 -2.17
C LEU A 116 10.85 5.90 -2.92
N TRP A 117 10.32 5.65 -4.11
CA TRP A 117 10.90 4.68 -5.02
C TRP A 117 12.10 5.30 -5.72
N THR A 118 13.22 4.59 -5.77
CA THR A 118 14.42 5.04 -6.48
C THR A 118 15.00 3.94 -7.34
N GLY A 119 15.66 4.32 -8.44
CA GLY A 119 16.36 3.41 -9.33
C GLY A 119 17.28 4.17 -10.28
N VAL A 120 18.09 3.45 -11.02
CA VAL A 120 18.95 4.02 -12.08
C VAL A 120 18.56 3.37 -13.39
N GLY A 121 18.13 4.14 -14.37
CA GLY A 121 17.76 3.66 -15.69
C GLY A 121 18.94 2.95 -16.38
N LYS A 122 18.75 1.74 -16.84
CA LYS A 122 19.81 0.96 -17.51
C LYS A 122 20.20 1.51 -18.86
N ALA A 123 19.22 2.04 -19.59
CA ALA A 123 19.47 2.62 -20.91
C ALA A 123 20.04 4.05 -20.81
N SER A 124 19.47 4.89 -19.94
CA SER A 124 19.87 6.29 -19.83
C SER A 124 21.03 6.55 -18.86
N GLY A 125 21.25 5.67 -17.88
CA GLY A 125 22.15 5.91 -16.73
C GLY A 125 21.63 6.96 -15.74
N VAL A 126 20.38 7.43 -15.89
CA VAL A 126 19.81 8.51 -15.08
C VAL A 126 19.21 7.95 -13.79
N ALA A 127 19.55 8.56 -12.65
CA ALA A 127 18.90 8.27 -11.38
C ALA A 127 17.48 8.85 -11.36
N VAL A 128 16.53 8.06 -10.89
CA VAL A 128 15.11 8.38 -10.85
C VAL A 128 14.61 8.29 -9.41
N GLU A 129 13.81 9.26 -8.99
CA GLU A 129 13.11 9.31 -7.72
C GLU A 129 11.61 9.51 -7.95
N VAL A 130 10.78 8.64 -7.37
CA VAL A 130 9.32 8.67 -7.56
C VAL A 130 8.63 8.56 -6.21
N PRO A 131 8.09 9.68 -5.67
CA PRO A 131 7.21 9.62 -4.50
C PRO A 131 5.99 8.75 -4.80
N THR A 132 5.78 7.73 -3.98
CA THR A 132 4.78 6.70 -4.23
C THR A 132 3.90 6.48 -3.01
N GLN A 133 2.61 6.28 -3.25
CA GLN A 133 1.64 5.87 -2.25
C GLN A 133 0.90 4.63 -2.74
N ILE A 134 0.80 3.61 -1.87
CA ILE A 134 -0.02 2.43 -2.13
C ILE A 134 -0.96 2.22 -0.95
N SER A 135 -2.23 1.87 -1.26
CA SER A 135 -3.21 1.41 -0.27
C SER A 135 -3.57 -0.03 -0.57
N TYR A 136 -3.51 -0.89 0.45
CA TYR A 136 -3.82 -2.30 0.39
C TYR A 136 -5.09 -2.57 1.19
N MET A 137 -6.13 -3.11 0.57
CA MET A 137 -7.38 -3.49 1.21
C MET A 137 -7.36 -4.99 1.50
N TRP A 138 -7.60 -5.34 2.75
CA TRP A 138 -7.56 -6.70 3.25
C TRP A 138 -8.93 -7.36 3.22
N GLY A 139 -8.97 -8.62 2.78
CA GLY A 139 -10.13 -9.50 2.88
C GLY A 139 -10.23 -10.21 4.23
N ASP A 140 -11.31 -10.99 4.38
CA ASP A 140 -11.59 -11.74 5.62
C ASP A 140 -10.60 -12.90 5.85
N ASP A 141 -9.91 -13.35 4.81
CA ASP A 141 -8.89 -14.42 4.84
C ASP A 141 -7.47 -13.93 5.16
N ASN A 142 -7.33 -12.66 5.56
CA ASN A 142 -6.04 -11.99 5.76
C ASN A 142 -5.15 -11.93 4.51
N LYS A 143 -5.75 -11.91 3.32
CA LYS A 143 -5.07 -11.64 2.05
C LYS A 143 -5.46 -10.26 1.53
N ILE A 144 -4.61 -9.67 0.71
CA ILE A 144 -4.91 -8.41 0.04
C ILE A 144 -5.82 -8.72 -1.16
N GLU A 145 -7.04 -8.19 -1.16
CA GLU A 145 -7.98 -8.31 -2.27
C GLU A 145 -7.81 -7.21 -3.32
N ARG A 146 -7.40 -6.01 -2.89
CA ARG A 146 -7.25 -4.85 -3.77
C ARG A 146 -6.10 -3.98 -3.33
N SER A 147 -5.40 -3.41 -4.31
CA SER A 147 -4.43 -2.35 -4.04
C SER A 147 -4.59 -1.17 -5.01
N TYR A 148 -4.25 0.02 -4.52
CA TYR A 148 -4.35 1.27 -5.25
C TYR A 148 -3.00 1.98 -5.20
N LEU A 149 -2.32 2.02 -6.33
CA LEU A 149 -1.05 2.71 -6.51
C LEU A 149 -1.28 4.13 -7.02
N ARG A 150 -0.57 5.10 -6.46
CA ARG A 150 -0.52 6.49 -6.92
C ARG A 150 0.92 6.97 -6.91
N ASN A 151 1.42 7.34 -8.10
CA ASN A 151 2.75 7.90 -8.28
C ASN A 151 2.83 8.69 -9.60
N ASP A 152 3.92 9.40 -9.81
CA ASP A 152 4.24 10.01 -11.10
C ASP A 152 5.18 9.09 -11.89
N THR A 153 4.65 8.46 -12.93
CA THR A 153 5.41 7.53 -13.78
C THR A 153 6.21 8.22 -14.89
N SER A 154 6.20 9.56 -14.99
CA SER A 154 6.84 10.32 -16.08
C SER A 154 8.31 9.96 -16.29
N ALA A 155 9.05 9.79 -15.19
CA ALA A 155 10.47 9.46 -15.26
C ALA A 155 10.71 8.02 -15.73
N MET A 156 9.84 7.08 -15.32
CA MET A 156 9.89 5.68 -15.79
C MET A 156 9.57 5.57 -17.29
N LEU A 157 8.58 6.35 -17.76
CA LEU A 157 8.22 6.40 -19.17
C LEU A 157 9.35 6.94 -20.04
N LYS A 158 10.08 7.96 -19.58
CA LYS A 158 11.27 8.48 -20.28
C LYS A 158 12.36 7.42 -20.43
N GLU A 159 12.60 6.60 -19.41
CA GLU A 159 13.56 5.50 -19.48
C GLU A 159 13.13 4.47 -20.56
N LEU A 160 11.85 4.13 -20.60
CA LEU A 160 11.30 3.24 -21.63
C LEU A 160 11.50 3.81 -23.04
N GLU A 161 11.25 5.12 -23.25
CA GLU A 161 11.47 5.79 -24.53
C GLU A 161 12.95 5.73 -24.96
N VAL A 162 13.89 5.95 -24.03
CA VAL A 162 15.34 5.84 -24.31
C VAL A 162 15.70 4.41 -24.70
N ALA A 163 15.23 3.41 -23.94
CA ALA A 163 15.48 2.00 -24.23
C ALA A 163 14.96 1.59 -25.62
N GLN A 164 13.76 2.04 -25.99
CA GLN A 164 13.17 1.78 -27.30
C GLN A 164 13.94 2.44 -28.44
N SER A 165 14.46 3.66 -28.25
CA SER A 165 15.26 4.35 -29.27
C SER A 165 16.56 3.62 -29.54
N MET A 166 17.24 3.13 -28.48
CA MET A 166 18.49 2.37 -28.63
C MET A 166 18.30 1.00 -29.30
N ALA A 167 17.12 0.35 -29.12
CA ALA A 167 16.82 -0.93 -29.74
C ALA A 167 16.47 -0.80 -31.23
N SER A 168 16.22 0.42 -31.75
CA SER A 168 15.86 0.70 -33.12
C SER A 168 17.04 1.15 -34.02
N GLU A 169 18.23 1.35 -33.40
CA GLU A 169 19.51 1.65 -34.10
C GLU A 169 20.33 0.37 -34.32
#